data_7d03a790bfacd610029a8eaeea9ee3e3
#
_entry.id   7d03a790bfacd610029a8eaeea9ee3e3
#
_cell.length_a   1.000
_cell.length_b   1.000
_cell.length_c   1.000
_cell.angle_alpha   90.00
_cell.angle_beta   90.00
_cell.angle_gamma   90.00
#
_symmetry.space_group_name_H-M   'P 1'
#
loop_
_entity.id
_entity.type
_entity.pdbx_description
1 polymer ?
#
loop_
_entity_poly.entity_id
_entity_poly.type
_entity_poly.pdbx_seq_one_letter_code
_entity_poly.pdbx_strand_id
1 'polypeptide(L)'
;FRNSGLKKSPSLLKNWRLRGGLINYICAKLCKMSVVGYSEEHIKTLEWREHIRLRPGMYIGKLGDGSSHDDGIYVLLKEVMDNSIDEYMMGFGRKIDVSINGKEVRVRDYGRGIPLGKVTEAVSRMNTGAKYDSKAFKKSVGLNGVGVKAVNALSSRFIIRSIRDGQLKVSEFEHGITVKDHTVKPTTEENGVEVI
;
A
#
# COMPACT_ATOMS: atom_id res chain seq x y z
N PHE A 1 -32.96 31.72 25.07
CA PHE A 1 -32.63 30.72 26.05
C PHE A 1 -31.22 30.95 26.52
N ARG A 2 -31.00 30.96 27.85
CA ARG A 2 -29.86 31.53 28.57
C ARG A 2 -28.58 30.74 28.37
N ASN A 3 -27.49 31.48 28.10
CA ASN A 3 -26.10 31.08 28.23
C ASN A 3 -25.81 30.61 29.66
N SER A 4 -25.49 29.34 29.86
CA SER A 4 -24.92 28.84 31.09
C SER A 4 -23.45 28.48 30.86
N GLY A 5 -22.57 29.42 31.22
CA GLY A 5 -21.12 29.22 31.19
C GLY A 5 -20.70 28.12 32.15
N LEU A 6 -20.16 27.05 31.64
CA LEU A 6 -19.46 26.04 32.42
C LEU A 6 -18.10 26.59 32.84
N LYS A 7 -18.08 27.12 34.06
CA LYS A 7 -16.82 27.39 34.79
C LYS A 7 -16.15 26.05 35.10
N LYS A 8 -15.09 25.72 34.43
CA LYS A 8 -14.25 24.56 34.77
C LYS A 8 -13.64 24.77 36.15
N SER A 9 -14.00 23.93 37.10
CA SER A 9 -13.48 23.89 38.45
C SER A 9 -11.97 23.53 38.45
N PRO A 10 -11.12 24.25 39.17
CA PRO A 10 -9.69 23.96 39.30
C PRO A 10 -9.34 22.75 40.17
N SER A 11 -10.32 21.95 40.58
CA SER A 11 -10.13 20.89 41.58
C SER A 11 -9.58 19.55 41.06
N LEU A 12 -9.54 19.32 39.75
CA LEU A 12 -9.08 18.05 39.19
C LEU A 12 -7.55 17.91 39.06
N LEU A 13 -6.79 18.98 39.27
CA LEU A 13 -5.33 18.96 39.16
C LEU A 13 -4.59 18.77 40.49
N LYS A 14 -5.30 18.65 41.63
CA LYS A 14 -4.66 18.65 42.96
C LYS A 14 -4.13 17.28 43.42
N ASN A 15 -4.41 16.18 42.77
CA ASN A 15 -4.07 14.84 43.28
C ASN A 15 -2.87 14.14 42.60
N TRP A 16 -2.17 14.79 41.69
CA TRP A 16 -0.95 14.22 41.08
C TRP A 16 0.31 14.83 41.67
N ARG A 17 0.64 14.42 42.90
CA ARG A 17 1.90 14.76 43.54
C ARG A 17 2.97 13.78 43.11
N LEU A 18 3.54 13.95 41.92
CA LEU A 18 4.73 13.23 41.49
C LEU A 18 5.96 14.09 41.75
N ARG A 19 6.90 13.54 42.52
CA ARG A 19 8.20 14.15 42.82
C ARG A 19 9.04 14.28 41.56
N GLY A 20 9.48 15.47 41.20
CA GLY A 20 10.57 15.67 40.27
C GLY A 20 10.38 16.81 39.25
N GLY A 21 11.39 17.66 39.13
CA GLY A 21 11.43 18.82 38.23
C GLY A 21 11.18 18.56 36.74
N LEU A 22 11.23 17.28 36.30
CA LEU A 22 10.99 16.86 34.91
C LEU A 22 9.53 17.05 34.47
N ILE A 23 8.57 16.82 35.37
CA ILE A 23 7.13 16.98 35.06
C ILE A 23 6.76 18.45 34.97
N ASN A 24 7.32 19.29 35.83
CA ASN A 24 7.11 20.73 35.74
C ASN A 24 7.71 21.32 34.46
N TYR A 25 8.86 20.79 33.99
CA TYR A 25 9.46 21.16 32.73
C TYR A 25 8.59 20.72 31.52
N ILE A 26 8.06 19.49 31.54
CA ILE A 26 7.17 18.96 30.51
C ILE A 26 5.84 19.73 30.50
N CYS A 27 5.23 20.00 31.65
CA CYS A 27 4.01 20.80 31.72
C CYS A 27 4.24 22.25 31.25
N ALA A 28 5.36 22.89 31.61
CA ALA A 28 5.68 24.24 31.15
C ALA A 28 5.94 24.31 29.63
N LYS A 29 6.51 23.23 29.04
CA LYS A 29 6.74 23.12 27.60
C LYS A 29 5.46 22.80 26.85
N LEU A 30 4.55 21.99 27.40
CA LEU A 30 3.23 21.70 26.86
C LEU A 30 2.28 22.91 26.97
N CYS A 31 2.41 23.74 28.00
CA CYS A 31 1.57 24.94 28.15
C CYS A 31 1.93 26.08 27.17
N LYS A 32 3.11 26.00 26.52
CA LYS A 32 3.49 26.93 25.44
C LYS A 32 3.09 26.43 24.04
N MET A 33 2.55 25.22 23.93
CA MET A 33 1.89 24.79 22.68
C MET A 33 0.56 25.53 22.61
N SER A 34 0.45 26.48 21.67
CA SER A 34 -0.82 27.07 21.29
C SER A 34 -1.80 25.92 21.06
N VAL A 35 -2.89 25.90 21.84
CA VAL A 35 -3.97 24.93 21.58
C VAL A 35 -4.57 25.36 20.25
N VAL A 36 -4.11 24.74 19.17
CA VAL A 36 -4.79 24.84 17.87
C VAL A 36 -6.15 24.22 18.12
N GLY A 37 -7.19 25.05 18.08
CA GLY A 37 -8.56 24.62 18.30
C GLY A 37 -8.87 23.50 17.30
N TYR A 38 -9.30 22.34 17.79
CA TYR A 38 -9.78 21.26 16.93
C TYR A 38 -11.14 21.67 16.36
N SER A 39 -11.22 21.82 15.06
CA SER A 39 -12.41 22.20 14.30
C SER A 39 -12.69 21.19 13.18
N GLU A 40 -13.83 21.28 12.56
CA GLU A 40 -14.24 20.43 11.42
C GLU A 40 -13.25 20.50 10.24
N GLU A 41 -12.57 21.63 10.08
CA GLU A 41 -11.54 21.84 9.05
C GLU A 41 -10.32 20.92 9.20
N HIS A 42 -10.12 20.38 10.41
CA HIS A 42 -9.02 19.44 10.68
C HIS A 42 -9.38 17.99 10.31
N ILE A 43 -10.64 17.72 9.97
CA ILE A 43 -11.09 16.40 9.53
C ILE A 43 -10.92 16.33 8.01
N LYS A 44 -9.99 15.47 7.57
CA LYS A 44 -9.67 15.28 6.14
C LYS A 44 -9.93 13.84 5.72
N THR A 45 -10.56 13.66 4.59
CA THR A 45 -10.62 12.38 3.89
C THR A 45 -9.43 12.29 2.95
N LEU A 46 -8.66 11.22 3.04
CA LEU A 46 -7.50 10.98 2.19
C LEU A 46 -7.86 9.99 1.08
N GLU A 47 -7.36 10.25 -0.10
CA GLU A 47 -7.31 9.26 -1.15
C GLU A 47 -6.44 8.07 -0.73
N TRP A 48 -6.75 6.86 -1.22
CA TRP A 48 -6.08 5.62 -0.82
C TRP A 48 -4.55 5.67 -0.97
N ARG A 49 -4.04 6.29 -2.03
CA ARG A 49 -2.60 6.45 -2.28
C ARG A 49 -1.93 7.33 -1.22
N GLU A 50 -2.57 8.45 -0.93
CA GLU A 50 -2.09 9.40 0.09
C GLU A 50 -2.10 8.74 1.47
N HIS A 51 -3.14 7.96 1.77
CA HIS A 51 -3.23 7.22 3.03
C HIS A 51 -2.11 6.18 3.15
N ILE A 52 -1.85 5.37 2.10
CA ILE A 52 -0.75 4.39 2.10
C ILE A 52 0.60 5.08 2.31
N ARG A 53 0.86 6.19 1.61
CA ARG A 53 2.12 6.93 1.71
C ARG A 53 2.28 7.65 3.05
N LEU A 54 1.19 8.11 3.65
CA LEU A 54 1.20 8.76 4.96
C LEU A 54 1.35 7.74 6.11
N ARG A 55 0.81 6.55 5.94
CA ARG A 55 0.78 5.49 6.96
C ARG A 55 1.26 4.14 6.41
N PRO A 56 2.46 4.06 5.83
CA PRO A 56 2.94 2.84 5.18
C PRO A 56 3.00 1.64 6.13
N GLY A 57 3.35 1.87 7.40
CA GLY A 57 3.40 0.81 8.41
C GLY A 57 2.09 0.05 8.63
N MET A 58 0.93 0.63 8.28
CA MET A 58 -0.36 -0.07 8.33
C MET A 58 -0.49 -1.14 7.24
N TYR A 59 0.27 -1.02 6.16
CA TYR A 59 0.19 -1.90 4.98
C TYR A 59 1.35 -2.87 4.89
N ILE A 60 2.55 -2.44 5.28
CA ILE A 60 3.78 -3.21 5.12
C ILE A 60 4.49 -3.50 6.45
N GLY A 61 3.90 -3.09 7.59
CA GLY A 61 4.49 -3.34 8.90
C GLY A 61 5.68 -2.45 9.20
N LYS A 62 6.77 -3.06 9.69
CA LYS A 62 7.95 -2.35 10.15
C LYS A 62 8.64 -1.59 9.02
N LEU A 63 8.88 -0.30 9.24
CA LEU A 63 9.66 0.53 8.33
C LEU A 63 11.14 0.41 8.72
N GLY A 64 11.94 -0.12 7.82
CA GLY A 64 13.36 -0.33 8.00
C GLY A 64 14.13 -0.07 6.71
N ASP A 65 15.45 -0.24 6.76
CA ASP A 65 16.37 -0.04 5.65
C ASP A 65 16.65 -1.31 4.83
N GLY A 66 15.98 -2.42 5.16
CA GLY A 66 16.17 -3.73 4.54
C GLY A 66 17.24 -4.60 5.22
N SER A 67 17.81 -4.15 6.33
CA SER A 67 18.79 -4.92 7.09
C SER A 67 18.15 -6.06 7.91
N SER A 68 16.88 -5.97 8.21
CA SER A 68 16.11 -6.97 8.96
C SER A 68 15.11 -7.68 8.05
N HIS A 69 14.97 -9.01 8.21
CA HIS A 69 14.07 -9.83 7.40
C HIS A 69 12.58 -9.50 7.57
N ASP A 70 12.20 -8.78 8.61
CA ASP A 70 10.84 -8.32 8.89
C ASP A 70 10.57 -6.88 8.40
N ASP A 71 11.53 -6.26 7.74
CA ASP A 71 11.34 -4.92 7.18
C ASP A 71 10.33 -4.92 6.03
N GLY A 72 9.52 -3.89 5.96
CA GLY A 72 8.39 -3.76 5.03
C GLY A 72 8.75 -3.86 3.55
N ILE A 73 10.02 -3.64 3.18
CA ILE A 73 10.49 -3.82 1.80
C ILE A 73 10.32 -5.29 1.35
N TYR A 74 10.52 -6.24 2.26
CA TYR A 74 10.31 -7.66 1.96
C TYR A 74 8.83 -8.01 1.87
N VAL A 75 7.97 -7.28 2.61
CA VAL A 75 6.52 -7.42 2.46
C VAL A 75 6.08 -6.97 1.07
N LEU A 76 6.63 -5.86 0.53
CA LEU A 76 6.34 -5.42 -0.83
C LEU A 76 6.73 -6.48 -1.88
N LEU A 77 7.93 -7.05 -1.77
CA LEU A 77 8.36 -8.14 -2.66
C LEU A 77 7.44 -9.36 -2.54
N LYS A 78 7.11 -9.75 -1.30
CA LYS A 78 6.22 -10.87 -1.01
C LYS A 78 4.85 -10.68 -1.67
N GLU A 79 4.25 -9.51 -1.60
CA GLU A 79 2.93 -9.23 -2.18
C GLU A 79 2.91 -9.42 -3.72
N VAL A 80 4.01 -9.10 -4.40
CA VAL A 80 4.15 -9.37 -5.84
C VAL A 80 4.34 -10.86 -6.10
N MET A 81 5.20 -11.52 -5.32
CA MET A 81 5.45 -12.96 -5.46
C MET A 81 4.21 -13.80 -5.15
N ASP A 82 3.43 -13.44 -4.13
CA ASP A 82 2.20 -14.14 -3.78
C ASP A 82 1.19 -14.15 -4.93
N ASN A 83 1.14 -13.09 -5.73
CA ASN A 83 0.29 -13.07 -6.93
C ASN A 83 0.76 -14.08 -7.98
N SER A 84 2.07 -14.21 -8.18
CA SER A 84 2.66 -15.20 -9.09
C SER A 84 2.48 -16.62 -8.58
N ILE A 85 2.60 -16.84 -7.27
CA ILE A 85 2.36 -18.11 -6.60
C ILE A 85 0.89 -18.51 -6.72
N ASP A 86 -0.04 -17.58 -6.63
CA ASP A 86 -1.46 -17.85 -6.79
C ASP A 86 -1.80 -18.39 -8.21
N GLU A 87 -1.17 -17.86 -9.26
CA GLU A 87 -1.30 -18.42 -10.62
C GLU A 87 -0.77 -19.86 -10.69
N TYR A 88 0.39 -20.12 -10.08
CA TYR A 88 0.94 -21.48 -10.00
C TYR A 88 0.00 -22.43 -9.23
N MET A 89 -0.55 -22.01 -8.10
CA MET A 89 -1.49 -22.78 -7.29
C MET A 89 -2.78 -23.12 -8.03
N MET A 90 -3.15 -22.30 -9.01
CA MET A 90 -4.27 -22.51 -9.90
C MET A 90 -3.92 -23.43 -11.10
N GLY A 91 -2.67 -23.89 -11.19
CA GLY A 91 -2.18 -24.76 -12.25
C GLY A 91 -1.66 -24.03 -13.50
N PHE A 92 -1.47 -22.72 -13.40
CA PHE A 92 -0.96 -21.89 -14.50
C PHE A 92 0.45 -21.38 -14.20
N GLY A 93 1.34 -21.55 -15.17
CA GLY A 93 2.75 -21.21 -15.01
C GLY A 93 3.50 -22.19 -14.08
N ARG A 94 4.78 -22.39 -14.36
CA ARG A 94 5.65 -23.30 -13.58
C ARG A 94 6.96 -22.63 -13.20
N LYS A 95 7.10 -21.35 -13.51
CA LYS A 95 8.33 -20.59 -13.32
C LYS A 95 7.99 -19.18 -12.86
N ILE A 96 8.81 -18.68 -11.95
CA ILE A 96 8.81 -17.29 -11.53
C ILE A 96 10.26 -16.82 -11.60
N ASP A 97 10.52 -15.80 -12.39
CA ASP A 97 11.83 -15.16 -12.47
C ASP A 97 11.83 -13.91 -11.55
N VAL A 98 12.81 -13.85 -10.68
CA VAL A 98 13.03 -12.70 -9.80
C VAL A 98 14.43 -12.16 -10.04
N SER A 99 14.54 -10.89 -10.32
CA SER A 99 15.84 -10.21 -10.40
C SER A 99 15.84 -8.93 -9.58
N ILE A 100 16.96 -8.70 -8.90
CA ILE A 100 17.19 -7.51 -8.08
C ILE A 100 18.48 -6.87 -8.58
N ASN A 101 18.36 -5.63 -9.05
CA ASN A 101 19.50 -4.86 -9.53
C ASN A 101 19.48 -3.47 -8.88
N GLY A 102 20.30 -3.29 -7.85
CA GLY A 102 20.27 -2.08 -7.03
C GLY A 102 18.91 -1.86 -6.38
N LYS A 103 18.20 -0.82 -6.81
CA LYS A 103 16.85 -0.48 -6.29
C LYS A 103 15.72 -0.98 -7.20
N GLU A 104 16.03 -1.61 -8.31
CA GLU A 104 15.05 -2.19 -9.21
C GLU A 104 14.81 -3.65 -8.84
N VAL A 105 13.56 -4.01 -8.65
CA VAL A 105 13.12 -5.38 -8.44
C VAL A 105 12.18 -5.74 -9.58
N ARG A 106 12.41 -6.88 -10.21
CA ARG A 106 11.61 -7.41 -11.30
C ARG A 106 11.12 -8.81 -10.93
N VAL A 107 9.83 -9.02 -11.02
CA VAL A 107 9.19 -10.32 -10.83
C VAL A 107 8.36 -10.63 -12.06
N ARG A 108 8.64 -11.77 -12.69
CA ARG A 108 7.94 -12.27 -13.89
C ARG A 108 7.37 -13.65 -13.62
N ASP A 109 6.07 -13.79 -13.75
CA ASP A 109 5.41 -15.11 -13.82
C ASP A 109 5.05 -15.48 -15.26
N TYR A 110 4.70 -16.75 -15.44
CA TYR A 110 4.29 -17.33 -16.71
C TYR A 110 2.89 -17.93 -16.59
N GLY A 111 2.02 -17.24 -15.84
CA GLY A 111 0.62 -17.58 -15.64
C GLY A 111 -0.28 -17.14 -16.80
N ARG A 112 -1.57 -16.96 -16.50
CA ARG A 112 -2.57 -16.59 -17.53
C ARG A 112 -2.46 -15.15 -18.01
N GLY A 113 -1.78 -14.30 -17.29
CA GLY A 113 -1.83 -12.85 -17.47
C GLY A 113 -3.14 -12.24 -16.96
N ILE A 114 -3.10 -10.96 -16.59
CA ILE A 114 -4.28 -10.19 -16.21
C ILE A 114 -5.08 -9.85 -17.49
N PRO A 115 -6.42 -9.91 -17.49
CA PRO A 115 -7.22 -9.42 -18.60
C PRO A 115 -6.83 -8.00 -18.99
N LEU A 116 -6.45 -7.81 -20.27
CA LEU A 116 -5.73 -6.60 -20.72
C LEU A 116 -6.49 -5.30 -20.46
N GLY A 117 -7.82 -5.32 -20.56
CA GLY A 117 -8.67 -4.16 -20.24
C GLY A 117 -8.77 -3.83 -18.73
N LYS A 118 -8.16 -4.67 -17.86
CA LYS A 118 -8.23 -4.50 -16.39
C LYS A 118 -6.86 -4.32 -15.73
N VAL A 119 -5.78 -4.31 -16.51
CA VAL A 119 -4.41 -4.22 -15.97
C VAL A 119 -4.22 -3.00 -15.10
N THR A 120 -4.55 -1.83 -15.60
CA THR A 120 -4.41 -0.55 -14.89
C THR A 120 -5.25 -0.52 -13.62
N GLU A 121 -6.53 -0.90 -13.70
CA GLU A 121 -7.43 -0.93 -12.54
C GLU A 121 -6.97 -1.94 -11.48
N ALA A 122 -6.47 -3.11 -11.89
CA ALA A 122 -6.05 -4.17 -10.99
C ALA A 122 -4.95 -3.73 -10.02
N VAL A 123 -4.09 -2.79 -10.42
CA VAL A 123 -2.95 -2.31 -9.61
C VAL A 123 -3.13 -0.90 -9.07
N SER A 124 -4.17 -0.17 -9.48
CA SER A 124 -4.38 1.23 -9.09
C SER A 124 -5.73 1.51 -8.42
N ARG A 125 -6.66 0.55 -8.39
CA ARG A 125 -7.97 0.77 -7.77
C ARG A 125 -8.16 -0.16 -6.58
N MET A 126 -8.49 0.43 -5.42
CA MET A 126 -8.76 -0.33 -4.20
C MET A 126 -9.95 -1.27 -4.40
N ASN A 127 -9.93 -2.39 -3.68
CA ASN A 127 -11.00 -3.40 -3.73
C ASN A 127 -11.29 -3.94 -5.14
N THR A 128 -10.27 -3.95 -6.01
CA THR A 128 -10.33 -4.53 -7.35
C THR A 128 -9.39 -5.72 -7.43
N GLY A 129 -9.91 -6.87 -7.84
CA GLY A 129 -9.13 -8.09 -7.99
C GLY A 129 -10.03 -9.29 -8.30
N ALA A 130 -9.51 -10.25 -9.05
CA ALA A 130 -10.23 -11.47 -9.43
C ALA A 130 -10.39 -12.46 -8.25
N LYS A 131 -9.65 -12.26 -7.17
CA LYS A 131 -9.63 -13.14 -5.98
C LYS A 131 -10.91 -13.02 -5.13
N TYR A 132 -11.75 -12.03 -5.38
CA TYR A 132 -13.09 -11.94 -4.78
C TYR A 132 -14.09 -12.92 -5.39
N ASP A 133 -13.80 -13.49 -6.57
CA ASP A 133 -14.61 -14.54 -7.20
C ASP A 133 -13.98 -15.91 -6.91
N SER A 134 -14.65 -16.69 -6.06
CA SER A 134 -14.23 -18.06 -5.71
C SER A 134 -14.19 -19.03 -6.90
N LYS A 135 -14.84 -18.71 -8.02
CA LYS A 135 -14.77 -19.48 -9.25
C LYS A 135 -13.47 -19.21 -10.01
N ALA A 136 -12.97 -17.97 -9.96
CA ALA A 136 -11.73 -17.58 -10.60
C ALA A 136 -10.49 -18.00 -9.81
N PHE A 137 -10.58 -17.99 -8.46
CA PHE A 137 -9.51 -18.39 -7.55
C PHE A 137 -10.05 -19.26 -6.42
N LYS A 138 -9.84 -20.57 -6.53
CA LYS A 138 -10.27 -21.56 -5.50
C LYS A 138 -9.37 -21.53 -4.26
N LYS A 139 -8.12 -21.15 -4.42
CA LYS A 139 -7.11 -20.98 -3.36
C LYS A 139 -6.28 -19.75 -3.67
N SER A 140 -6.03 -18.91 -2.71
CA SER A 140 -5.21 -17.72 -2.85
C SER A 140 -4.44 -17.43 -1.56
N VAL A 141 -3.18 -17.06 -1.68
CA VAL A 141 -2.34 -16.59 -0.57
C VAL A 141 -2.64 -15.12 -0.26
N GLY A 142 -2.86 -14.32 -1.29
CA GLY A 142 -3.17 -12.89 -1.16
C GLY A 142 -4.67 -12.61 -1.06
N LEU A 143 -5.19 -12.40 0.16
CA LEU A 143 -6.63 -12.28 0.41
C LEU A 143 -7.17 -10.84 0.35
N ASN A 144 -6.35 -9.85 0.62
CA ASN A 144 -6.83 -8.49 0.93
C ASN A 144 -7.01 -7.58 -0.30
N GLY A 145 -6.51 -7.96 -1.47
CA GLY A 145 -6.63 -7.16 -2.71
C GLY A 145 -5.94 -5.78 -2.64
N VAL A 146 -5.09 -5.55 -1.63
CA VAL A 146 -4.42 -4.27 -1.35
C VAL A 146 -2.93 -4.33 -1.64
N GLY A 147 -2.29 -5.50 -1.54
CA GLY A 147 -0.84 -5.65 -1.55
C GLY A 147 -0.15 -5.00 -2.74
N VAL A 148 -0.51 -5.36 -3.97
CA VAL A 148 0.08 -4.77 -5.18
C VAL A 148 -0.19 -3.26 -5.29
N LYS A 149 -1.29 -2.75 -4.70
CA LYS A 149 -1.57 -1.32 -4.65
C LYS A 149 -0.63 -0.60 -3.68
N ALA A 150 -0.27 -1.25 -2.57
CA ALA A 150 0.74 -0.73 -1.66
C ALA A 150 2.11 -0.69 -2.34
N VAL A 151 2.49 -1.73 -3.09
CA VAL A 151 3.70 -1.73 -3.91
C VAL A 151 3.69 -0.54 -4.87
N ASN A 152 2.63 -0.36 -5.65
CA ASN A 152 2.49 0.74 -6.60
C ASN A 152 2.57 2.11 -5.91
N ALA A 153 1.83 2.32 -4.81
CA ALA A 153 1.80 3.59 -4.10
C ALA A 153 3.15 3.96 -3.44
N LEU A 154 3.92 2.97 -2.98
CA LEU A 154 5.18 3.19 -2.26
C LEU A 154 6.40 3.20 -3.19
N SER A 155 6.30 2.67 -4.40
CA SER A 155 7.36 2.70 -5.40
C SER A 155 7.52 4.09 -6.02
N SER A 156 8.75 4.53 -6.24
CA SER A 156 9.03 5.73 -7.03
C SER A 156 8.67 5.55 -8.49
N ARG A 157 8.84 4.34 -9.01
CA ARG A 157 8.40 3.90 -10.33
C ARG A 157 7.83 2.49 -10.21
N PHE A 158 6.69 2.24 -10.84
CA PHE A 158 6.07 0.95 -10.90
C PHE A 158 5.60 0.69 -12.33
N ILE A 159 6.00 -0.43 -12.90
CA ILE A 159 5.57 -0.85 -14.24
C ILE A 159 4.94 -2.22 -14.11
N ILE A 160 3.79 -2.38 -14.73
CA ILE A 160 3.16 -3.68 -14.92
C ILE A 160 3.02 -4.00 -16.40
N ARG A 161 3.42 -5.19 -16.76
CA ARG A 161 3.25 -5.77 -18.09
C ARG A 161 2.38 -7.00 -17.96
N SER A 162 1.31 -7.07 -18.71
CA SER A 162 0.48 -8.27 -18.81
C SER A 162 0.50 -8.77 -20.24
N ILE A 163 0.92 -10.02 -20.39
CA ILE A 163 0.97 -10.72 -21.66
C ILE A 163 -0.11 -11.79 -21.62
N ARG A 164 -1.03 -11.72 -22.59
CA ARG A 164 -2.13 -12.64 -22.70
C ARG A 164 -2.58 -12.82 -24.15
N ASP A 165 -2.70 -14.07 -24.56
CA ASP A 165 -3.25 -14.46 -25.87
C ASP A 165 -2.55 -13.75 -27.03
N GLY A 166 -1.20 -13.68 -26.99
CA GLY A 166 -0.37 -13.03 -28.02
C GLY A 166 -0.44 -11.51 -28.02
N GLN A 167 -0.93 -10.90 -26.94
CA GLN A 167 -1.04 -9.45 -26.78
C GLN A 167 -0.38 -8.98 -25.49
N LEU A 168 0.18 -7.79 -25.53
CA LEU A 168 0.85 -7.12 -24.41
C LEU A 168 0.13 -5.82 -24.05
N LYS A 169 -0.17 -5.64 -22.78
CA LYS A 169 -0.56 -4.37 -22.16
C LYS A 169 0.49 -3.94 -21.15
N VAL A 170 0.88 -2.68 -21.20
CA VAL A 170 1.82 -2.06 -20.25
C VAL A 170 1.18 -0.85 -19.61
N SER A 171 1.34 -0.69 -18.31
CA SER A 171 0.95 0.51 -17.57
C SER A 171 2.07 0.93 -16.63
N GLU A 172 2.38 2.22 -16.61
CA GLU A 172 3.46 2.81 -15.83
C GLU A 172 2.90 3.81 -14.83
N PHE A 173 3.47 3.78 -13.63
CA PHE A 173 3.03 4.60 -12.50
C PHE A 173 4.23 5.21 -11.78
N GLU A 174 4.00 6.37 -11.19
CA GLU A 174 4.88 7.01 -10.22
C GLU A 174 4.08 7.29 -8.95
N HIS A 175 4.53 6.73 -7.83
CA HIS A 175 3.86 6.90 -6.54
C HIS A 175 2.34 6.58 -6.57
N GLY A 176 1.96 5.57 -7.35
CA GLY A 176 0.57 5.16 -7.53
C GLY A 176 -0.25 6.00 -8.52
N ILE A 177 0.35 7.02 -9.13
CA ILE A 177 -0.27 7.85 -10.17
C ILE A 177 0.07 7.25 -11.53
N THR A 178 -0.93 7.00 -12.37
CA THR A 178 -0.72 6.53 -13.74
C THR A 178 0.00 7.62 -14.55
N VAL A 179 1.23 7.33 -14.98
CA VAL A 179 2.03 8.21 -15.85
C VAL A 179 1.76 7.88 -17.30
N LYS A 180 1.71 6.59 -17.62
CA LYS A 180 1.50 6.12 -18.98
C LYS A 180 0.69 4.84 -19.01
N ASP A 181 -0.35 4.84 -19.81
CA ASP A 181 -1.17 3.67 -20.09
C ASP A 181 -1.10 3.35 -21.59
N HIS A 182 -0.26 2.36 -21.92
CA HIS A 182 0.02 2.04 -23.32
C HIS A 182 -1.17 1.32 -23.95
N THR A 183 -1.34 1.50 -25.24
CA THR A 183 -2.26 0.72 -26.03
C THR A 183 -1.82 -0.74 -26.08
N VAL A 184 -2.77 -1.64 -26.18
CA VAL A 184 -2.49 -3.08 -26.38
C VAL A 184 -1.80 -3.27 -27.71
N LYS A 185 -0.77 -4.12 -27.75
CA LYS A 185 0.00 -4.43 -28.95
C LYS A 185 0.29 -5.93 -29.06
N PRO A 186 0.45 -6.47 -30.27
CA PRO A 186 0.87 -7.86 -30.46
C PRO A 186 2.24 -8.13 -29.83
N THR A 187 2.45 -9.37 -29.38
CA THR A 187 3.73 -9.86 -28.86
C THR A 187 3.86 -11.36 -29.10
N THR A 188 5.09 -11.84 -29.15
CA THR A 188 5.44 -13.27 -29.18
C THR A 188 5.88 -13.79 -27.81
N GLU A 189 5.86 -12.94 -26.78
CA GLU A 189 6.20 -13.34 -25.41
C GLU A 189 5.16 -14.30 -24.86
N GLU A 190 5.61 -15.22 -24.01
CA GLU A 190 4.72 -16.15 -23.28
C GLU A 190 3.78 -15.40 -22.35
N ASN A 191 2.57 -15.93 -22.17
CA ASN A 191 1.58 -15.37 -21.25
C ASN A 191 2.15 -15.18 -19.83
N GLY A 192 1.59 -14.24 -19.09
CA GLY A 192 1.91 -14.00 -17.69
C GLY A 192 1.96 -12.52 -17.32
N VAL A 193 2.48 -12.23 -16.16
CA VAL A 193 2.62 -10.85 -15.64
C VAL A 193 4.07 -10.58 -15.27
N GLU A 194 4.51 -9.37 -15.56
CA GLU A 194 5.79 -8.86 -15.10
C GLU A 194 5.57 -7.55 -14.36
N VAL A 195 6.12 -7.46 -13.17
CA VAL A 195 6.13 -6.26 -12.32
C VAL A 195 7.58 -5.79 -12.15
N ILE A 196 7.78 -4.50 -12.34
CA ILE A 196 9.09 -3.84 -12.20
C ILE A 196 8.90 -2.62 -11.30
#